data_4056ef31fc1dd98ea58b30323a93880e
#
_entry.id   4056ef31fc1dd98ea58b30323a93880e
#
_cell.length_a   1.000
_cell.length_b   1.000
_cell.length_c   1.000
_cell.angle_alpha   90.00
_cell.angle_beta   90.00
_cell.angle_gamma   90.00
#
_symmetry.space_group_name_H-M   'P 1'
#
loop_
_entity.id
_entity.type
_entity.pdbx_description
1 polymer ?
#
loop_
_entity_poly.entity_id
_entity_poly.type
_entity_poly.pdbx_seq_one_letter_code
_entity_poly.pdbx_strand_id
1 'polypeptide(L)'
;MKAYTQKIIHVSVLESDPVRFLGLRAIFPSQAGIQIRKGSVISVLEGPEDELVLMTVNRGPAFYAGMSALKAARPEIKIIVTGPGDNDEDILRAVTAGAKGYISEEATADQFKKAIHEVHAGSVWIPRRVLAMFIERVTTSARRLEPSNASKISEREREVLRLLVAG
;
A
#
# COMPACT_ATOMS: atom_id res chain seq x y z
N MET A 1 -12.48 -21.19 -30.72
CA MET A 1 -11.71 -20.05 -30.17
C MET A 1 -12.44 -19.57 -28.92
N LYS A 2 -11.91 -19.85 -27.73
CA LYS A 2 -12.45 -19.27 -26.49
C LYS A 2 -12.01 -17.80 -26.46
N ALA A 3 -12.95 -16.88 -26.62
CA ALA A 3 -12.72 -15.48 -26.36
C ALA A 3 -12.32 -15.35 -24.86
N TYR A 4 -11.05 -15.10 -24.58
CA TYR A 4 -10.64 -14.66 -23.26
C TYR A 4 -11.26 -13.27 -23.03
N THR A 5 -12.34 -13.24 -22.29
CA THR A 5 -12.87 -11.98 -21.78
C THR A 5 -11.78 -11.38 -20.88
N GLN A 6 -11.01 -10.45 -21.42
CA GLN A 6 -9.97 -9.78 -20.64
C GLN A 6 -10.69 -9.05 -19.50
N LYS A 7 -10.49 -9.49 -18.27
CA LYS A 7 -11.11 -8.87 -17.09
C LYS A 7 -10.66 -7.42 -17.02
N ILE A 8 -11.62 -6.49 -17.07
CA ILE A 8 -11.33 -5.06 -16.98
C ILE A 8 -10.89 -4.75 -15.55
N ILE A 9 -9.76 -4.05 -15.41
CA ILE A 9 -9.28 -3.55 -14.12
C ILE A 9 -9.93 -2.18 -13.88
N HIS A 10 -10.73 -2.10 -12.83
CA HIS A 10 -11.33 -0.83 -12.40
C HIS A 10 -10.38 -0.10 -11.46
N VAL A 11 -10.10 1.17 -11.78
CA VAL A 11 -9.19 2.01 -11.00
C VAL A 11 -9.90 3.30 -10.60
N SER A 12 -10.10 3.47 -9.30
CA SER A 12 -10.57 4.74 -8.74
C SER A 12 -9.39 5.68 -8.49
N VAL A 13 -9.46 6.84 -9.10
CA VAL A 13 -8.41 7.87 -8.97
C VAL A 13 -8.86 8.93 -7.98
N LEU A 14 -8.15 9.01 -6.85
CA LEU A 14 -8.34 10.04 -5.83
C LEU A 14 -7.39 11.21 -6.12
N GLU A 15 -7.78 12.06 -7.05
CA GLU A 15 -7.05 13.22 -7.50
C GLU A 15 -7.95 14.46 -7.44
N SER A 16 -7.48 15.49 -6.78
CA SER A 16 -8.20 16.76 -6.64
C SER A 16 -8.00 17.68 -7.84
N ASP A 17 -6.85 17.60 -8.50
CA ASP A 17 -6.53 18.40 -9.68
C ASP A 17 -7.23 17.81 -10.93
N PRO A 18 -8.16 18.55 -11.55
CA PRO A 18 -8.86 18.06 -12.73
C PRO A 18 -7.95 17.88 -13.95
N VAL A 19 -6.87 18.66 -14.08
CA VAL A 19 -5.92 18.55 -15.20
C VAL A 19 -5.11 17.26 -15.07
N ARG A 20 -4.62 16.95 -13.88
CA ARG A 20 -3.94 15.67 -13.61
C ARG A 20 -4.85 14.48 -13.86
N PHE A 21 -6.10 14.56 -13.40
CA PHE A 21 -7.07 13.49 -13.67
C PHE A 21 -7.31 13.26 -15.16
N LEU A 22 -7.46 14.34 -15.93
CA LEU A 22 -7.62 14.26 -17.39
C LEU A 22 -6.37 13.65 -18.06
N GLY A 23 -5.18 14.03 -17.61
CA GLY A 23 -3.91 13.47 -18.07
C GLY A 23 -3.84 11.96 -17.80
N LEU A 24 -4.14 11.53 -16.59
CA LEU A 24 -4.19 10.09 -16.22
C LEU A 24 -5.21 9.34 -17.08
N ARG A 25 -6.40 9.91 -17.27
CA ARG A 25 -7.45 9.28 -18.08
C ARG A 25 -7.04 9.14 -19.56
N ALA A 26 -6.26 10.09 -20.09
CA ALA A 26 -5.76 10.04 -21.47
C ALA A 26 -4.72 8.91 -21.70
N ILE A 27 -4.00 8.52 -20.67
CA ILE A 27 -3.04 7.40 -20.72
C ILE A 27 -3.75 6.04 -20.94
N PHE A 28 -5.02 5.92 -20.52
CA PHE A 28 -5.76 4.67 -20.52
C PHE A 28 -6.97 4.76 -21.46
N PRO A 29 -6.78 4.59 -22.77
CA PRO A 29 -7.92 4.46 -23.68
C PRO A 29 -8.71 3.20 -23.33
N SER A 30 -10.03 3.22 -23.59
CA SER A 30 -10.98 2.16 -23.21
C SER A 30 -10.61 0.73 -23.67
N GLN A 31 -9.66 0.60 -24.58
CA GLN A 31 -9.18 -0.68 -25.11
C GLN A 31 -8.01 -1.29 -24.31
N ALA A 32 -7.50 -0.59 -23.29
CA ALA A 32 -6.31 -1.03 -22.55
C ALA A 32 -6.61 -2.06 -21.45
N GLY A 33 -7.85 -2.53 -21.30
CA GLY A 33 -8.25 -3.43 -20.21
C GLY A 33 -8.24 -2.75 -18.83
N ILE A 34 -8.07 -1.44 -18.78
CA ILE A 34 -8.07 -0.61 -17.56
C ILE A 34 -9.13 0.48 -17.71
N GLN A 35 -10.00 0.58 -16.75
CA GLN A 35 -11.03 1.62 -16.70
C GLN A 35 -10.77 2.58 -15.53
N ILE A 36 -10.53 3.85 -15.87
CA ILE A 36 -10.23 4.91 -14.89
C ILE A 36 -11.53 5.66 -14.58
N ARG A 37 -11.82 5.83 -13.30
CA ARG A 37 -12.89 6.70 -12.80
C ARG A 37 -12.39 7.67 -11.74
N LYS A 38 -12.98 8.86 -11.69
CA LYS A 38 -12.72 9.79 -10.59
C LYS A 38 -13.45 9.30 -9.33
N GLY A 39 -12.74 9.20 -8.23
CA GLY A 39 -13.26 8.75 -6.95
C GLY A 39 -12.97 9.73 -5.82
N SER A 40 -13.58 9.45 -4.68
CA SER A 40 -13.26 10.03 -3.38
C SER A 40 -13.09 8.90 -2.37
N VAL A 41 -12.55 9.18 -1.18
CA VAL A 41 -12.45 8.17 -0.12
C VAL A 41 -13.82 7.56 0.18
N ILE A 42 -14.86 8.40 0.27
CA ILE A 42 -16.24 7.95 0.54
C ILE A 42 -16.73 7.03 -0.57
N SER A 43 -16.60 7.45 -1.85
CA SER A 43 -17.07 6.63 -2.98
C SER A 43 -16.33 5.30 -3.10
N VAL A 44 -15.08 5.25 -2.67
CA VAL A 44 -14.31 3.99 -2.62
C VAL A 44 -14.78 3.11 -1.48
N LEU A 45 -15.09 3.68 -0.31
CA LEU A 45 -15.58 2.93 0.85
C LEU A 45 -16.97 2.33 0.63
N GLU A 46 -17.85 3.07 -0.06
CA GLU A 46 -19.23 2.66 -0.35
C GLU A 46 -19.37 1.81 -1.62
N GLY A 47 -18.35 1.86 -2.49
CA GLY A 47 -18.37 1.17 -3.78
C GLY A 47 -17.99 -0.32 -3.67
N PRO A 48 -18.77 -1.23 -4.28
CA PRO A 48 -18.47 -2.67 -4.22
C PRO A 48 -17.30 -3.10 -5.13
N GLU A 49 -16.92 -2.31 -6.12
CA GLU A 49 -16.15 -2.78 -7.28
C GLU A 49 -14.73 -2.23 -7.42
N ASP A 50 -14.24 -1.44 -6.46
CA ASP A 50 -12.89 -0.88 -6.60
C ASP A 50 -11.82 -1.89 -6.20
N GLU A 51 -11.27 -2.56 -7.21
CA GLU A 51 -10.14 -3.47 -7.00
C GLU A 51 -8.82 -2.72 -6.76
N LEU A 52 -8.68 -1.49 -7.29
CA LEU A 52 -7.46 -0.70 -7.19
C LEU A 52 -7.76 0.80 -7.03
N VAL A 53 -7.02 1.45 -6.16
CA VAL A 53 -7.09 2.90 -5.95
C VAL A 53 -5.76 3.53 -6.32
N LEU A 54 -5.80 4.57 -7.14
CA LEU A 54 -4.67 5.43 -7.45
C LEU A 54 -4.83 6.75 -6.70
N MET A 55 -3.85 7.10 -5.88
CA MET A 55 -3.85 8.32 -5.07
C MET A 55 -2.62 9.16 -5.38
N THR A 56 -2.82 10.44 -5.64
CA THR A 56 -1.69 11.36 -5.77
C THR A 56 -1.23 11.81 -4.38
N VAL A 57 0.08 11.73 -4.15
CA VAL A 57 0.64 12.10 -2.85
C VAL A 57 0.35 13.56 -2.53
N ASN A 58 -0.29 13.76 -1.39
CA ASN A 58 -0.34 15.05 -0.71
C ASN A 58 0.39 14.86 0.62
N ARG A 59 1.49 15.59 0.82
CA ARG A 59 2.36 15.44 2.00
C ARG A 59 1.70 15.81 3.33
N GLY A 60 0.42 16.18 3.30
CA GLY A 60 -0.36 16.45 4.51
C GLY A 60 -0.69 15.20 5.32
N PRO A 61 -0.83 15.31 6.64
CA PRO A 61 -1.15 14.17 7.52
C PRO A 61 -2.48 13.50 7.15
N ALA A 62 -3.44 14.25 6.62
CA ALA A 62 -4.74 13.72 6.18
C ALA A 62 -4.62 12.70 5.05
N PHE A 63 -3.59 12.78 4.20
CA PHE A 63 -3.35 11.82 3.13
C PHE A 63 -3.08 10.42 3.67
N TYR A 64 -2.11 10.30 4.57
CA TYR A 64 -1.74 9.01 5.17
C TYR A 64 -2.83 8.45 6.07
N ALA A 65 -3.55 9.32 6.80
CA ALA A 65 -4.71 8.93 7.59
C ALA A 65 -5.84 8.36 6.70
N GLY A 66 -6.10 8.99 5.55
CA GLY A 66 -7.06 8.50 4.57
C GLY A 66 -6.68 7.13 4.00
N MET A 67 -5.39 6.92 3.67
CA MET A 67 -4.89 5.62 3.23
C MET A 67 -5.09 4.54 4.30
N SER A 68 -4.70 4.85 5.54
CA SER A 68 -4.84 3.90 6.66
C SER A 68 -6.32 3.58 6.93
N ALA A 69 -7.21 4.56 6.84
CA ALA A 69 -8.65 4.36 6.97
C ALA A 69 -9.22 3.46 5.85
N LEU A 70 -8.79 3.69 4.60
CA LEU A 70 -9.16 2.82 3.47
C LEU A 70 -8.71 1.38 3.69
N LYS A 71 -7.47 1.18 4.13
CA LYS A 71 -6.92 -0.16 4.41
C LYS A 71 -7.60 -0.83 5.59
N ALA A 72 -7.96 -0.09 6.64
CA ALA A 72 -8.67 -0.62 7.80
C ALA A 72 -10.09 -1.05 7.43
N ALA A 73 -10.80 -0.24 6.63
CA ALA A 73 -12.17 -0.54 6.20
C ALA A 73 -12.24 -1.60 5.09
N ARG A 74 -11.24 -1.64 4.22
CA ARG A 74 -11.16 -2.57 3.09
C ARG A 74 -9.74 -3.15 2.97
N PRO A 75 -9.39 -4.18 3.75
CA PRO A 75 -8.04 -4.77 3.77
C PRO A 75 -7.56 -5.27 2.39
N GLU A 76 -8.49 -5.71 1.55
CA GLU A 76 -8.19 -6.24 0.20
C GLU A 76 -7.86 -5.15 -0.81
N ILE A 77 -8.17 -3.88 -0.51
CA ILE A 77 -7.98 -2.80 -1.47
C ILE A 77 -6.50 -2.63 -1.80
N LYS A 78 -6.21 -2.52 -3.08
CA LYS A 78 -4.85 -2.28 -3.58
C LYS A 78 -4.67 -0.80 -3.85
N ILE A 79 -3.70 -0.19 -3.18
CA ILE A 79 -3.42 1.24 -3.29
C ILE A 79 -2.09 1.43 -4.01
N ILE A 80 -2.13 2.23 -5.08
CA ILE A 80 -0.95 2.78 -5.75
C ILE A 80 -0.90 4.27 -5.44
N VAL A 81 0.25 4.76 -5.05
CA VAL A 81 0.50 6.19 -4.84
C VAL A 81 1.31 6.74 -6.00
N THR A 82 0.93 7.92 -6.50
CA THR A 82 1.72 8.68 -7.46
C THR A 82 2.30 9.92 -6.79
N GLY A 83 3.53 10.26 -7.12
CA GLY A 83 4.17 11.45 -6.56
C GLY A 83 5.59 11.64 -7.07
N PRO A 84 6.33 12.65 -6.57
CA PRO A 84 7.73 12.82 -6.89
C PRO A 84 8.53 11.57 -6.56
N GLY A 85 9.39 11.15 -7.48
CA GLY A 85 10.20 9.93 -7.33
C GLY A 85 11.55 10.15 -6.64
N ASP A 86 11.80 11.32 -6.13
CA ASP A 86 13.10 11.80 -5.65
C ASP A 86 13.36 11.59 -4.15
N ASN A 87 12.33 11.23 -3.37
CA ASN A 87 12.42 11.07 -1.93
C ASN A 87 12.00 9.68 -1.47
N ASP A 88 12.97 8.86 -1.12
CA ASP A 88 12.74 7.49 -0.64
C ASP A 88 11.96 7.43 0.68
N GLU A 89 12.10 8.44 1.55
CA GLU A 89 11.36 8.49 2.82
C GLU A 89 9.85 8.73 2.59
N ASP A 90 9.46 9.57 1.63
CA ASP A 90 8.06 9.77 1.27
C ASP A 90 7.45 8.48 0.68
N ILE A 91 8.22 7.78 -0.16
CA ILE A 91 7.82 6.48 -0.70
C ILE A 91 7.66 5.46 0.43
N LEU A 92 8.62 5.41 1.34
CA LEU A 92 8.60 4.50 2.49
C LEU A 92 7.41 4.78 3.41
N ARG A 93 7.05 6.04 3.62
CA ARG A 93 5.84 6.43 4.37
C ARG A 93 4.56 5.92 3.70
N ALA A 94 4.45 6.05 2.37
CA ALA A 94 3.32 5.53 1.63
C ALA A 94 3.22 4.00 1.75
N VAL A 95 4.34 3.29 1.63
CA VAL A 95 4.40 1.82 1.79
C VAL A 95 4.00 1.42 3.21
N THR A 96 4.50 2.12 4.23
CA THR A 96 4.15 1.87 5.63
C THR A 96 2.65 2.10 5.90
N ALA A 97 2.04 3.09 5.22
CA ALA A 97 0.60 3.35 5.29
C ALA A 97 -0.26 2.35 4.48
N GLY A 98 0.36 1.39 3.77
CA GLY A 98 -0.32 0.29 3.09
C GLY A 98 -0.35 0.36 1.57
N ALA A 99 0.41 1.27 0.93
CA ALA A 99 0.56 1.27 -0.52
C ALA A 99 1.24 -0.02 -1.01
N LYS A 100 0.70 -0.60 -2.07
CA LYS A 100 1.28 -1.74 -2.79
C LYS A 100 2.13 -1.29 -3.97
N GLY A 101 1.98 -0.05 -4.41
CA GLY A 101 2.77 0.53 -5.48
C GLY A 101 3.06 2.01 -5.25
N TYR A 102 4.19 2.45 -5.79
CA TYR A 102 4.52 3.86 -5.92
C TYR A 102 5.02 4.13 -7.34
N ILE A 103 4.43 5.12 -7.99
CA ILE A 103 4.77 5.50 -9.37
C ILE A 103 5.22 6.96 -9.37
N SER A 104 6.40 7.23 -9.95
CA SER A 104 6.85 8.60 -10.15
C SER A 104 5.91 9.36 -11.08
N GLU A 105 5.69 10.65 -10.84
CA GLU A 105 4.97 11.55 -11.75
C GLU A 105 5.65 11.66 -13.13
N GLU A 106 6.95 11.34 -13.20
CA GLU A 106 7.74 11.32 -14.45
C GLU A 106 7.63 9.97 -15.19
N ALA A 107 6.89 9.01 -14.65
CA ALA A 107 6.76 7.70 -15.26
C ALA A 107 6.02 7.77 -16.61
N THR A 108 6.45 6.92 -17.54
CA THR A 108 5.79 6.81 -18.85
C THR A 108 4.43 6.13 -18.74
N ALA A 109 3.58 6.32 -19.75
CA ALA A 109 2.29 5.66 -19.85
C ALA A 109 2.39 4.12 -19.70
N ASP A 110 3.43 3.52 -20.30
CA ASP A 110 3.64 2.07 -20.21
C ASP A 110 4.09 1.62 -18.83
N GLN A 111 4.86 2.42 -18.11
CA GLN A 111 5.20 2.16 -16.71
C GLN A 111 3.97 2.22 -15.82
N PHE A 112 3.07 3.19 -16.02
CA PHE A 112 1.79 3.26 -15.31
C PHE A 112 0.94 2.00 -15.56
N LYS A 113 0.76 1.61 -16.84
CA LYS A 113 0.00 0.41 -17.20
C LYS A 113 0.59 -0.84 -16.54
N LYS A 114 1.92 -1.02 -16.64
CA LYS A 114 2.61 -2.14 -16.06
C LYS A 114 2.45 -2.19 -14.54
N ALA A 115 2.62 -1.06 -13.86
CA ALA A 115 2.43 -0.98 -12.41
C ALA A 115 1.00 -1.38 -11.98
N ILE A 116 -0.03 -0.91 -12.69
CA ILE A 116 -1.42 -1.27 -12.41
C ILE A 116 -1.63 -2.79 -12.59
N HIS A 117 -1.15 -3.38 -13.68
CA HIS A 117 -1.26 -4.81 -13.90
C HIS A 117 -0.53 -5.64 -12.83
N GLU A 118 0.69 -5.28 -12.49
CA GLU A 118 1.49 -5.98 -11.47
C GLU A 118 0.82 -5.90 -10.09
N VAL A 119 0.37 -4.72 -9.68
CA VAL A 119 -0.30 -4.55 -8.38
C VAL A 119 -1.67 -5.25 -8.38
N HIS A 120 -2.40 -5.20 -9.49
CA HIS A 120 -3.64 -5.95 -9.64
C HIS A 120 -3.42 -7.46 -9.52
N ALA A 121 -2.34 -7.98 -10.09
CA ALA A 121 -1.95 -9.38 -9.98
C ALA A 121 -1.46 -9.79 -8.57
N GLY A 122 -1.32 -8.84 -7.64
CA GLY A 122 -0.89 -9.09 -6.27
C GLY A 122 0.59 -8.83 -5.99
N SER A 123 1.36 -8.46 -7.02
CA SER A 123 2.76 -8.03 -6.87
C SER A 123 2.86 -6.67 -6.21
N VAL A 124 4.08 -6.24 -5.89
CA VAL A 124 4.38 -4.88 -5.43
C VAL A 124 5.13 -4.11 -6.50
N TRP A 125 4.82 -2.83 -6.64
CA TRP A 125 5.52 -1.92 -7.53
C TRP A 125 6.22 -0.82 -6.74
N ILE A 126 7.39 -1.15 -6.16
CA ILE A 126 8.12 -0.29 -5.24
C ILE A 126 9.60 -0.35 -5.62
N PRO A 127 10.34 0.77 -5.60
CA PRO A 127 11.78 0.75 -5.82
C PRO A 127 12.48 -0.21 -4.84
N ARG A 128 13.39 -1.05 -5.35
CA ARG A 128 14.08 -2.08 -4.54
C ARG A 128 14.75 -1.51 -3.30
N ARG A 129 15.36 -0.31 -3.41
CA ARG A 129 16.00 0.37 -2.28
C ARG A 129 15.00 0.69 -1.16
N VAL A 130 13.80 1.15 -1.51
CA VAL A 130 12.75 1.46 -0.51
C VAL A 130 12.19 0.19 0.11
N LEU A 131 12.04 -0.87 -0.67
CA LEU A 131 11.61 -2.17 -0.15
C LEU A 131 12.62 -2.72 0.87
N ALA A 132 13.92 -2.59 0.60
CA ALA A 132 14.97 -2.96 1.56
C ALA A 132 14.88 -2.15 2.86
N MET A 133 14.70 -0.83 2.77
CA MET A 133 14.48 0.04 3.95
C MET A 133 13.23 -0.36 4.75
N PHE A 134 12.14 -0.71 4.06
CA PHE A 134 10.92 -1.17 4.71
C PHE A 134 11.14 -2.46 5.50
N ILE A 135 11.78 -3.45 4.89
CA ILE A 135 12.11 -4.74 5.54
C ILE A 135 12.98 -4.51 6.77
N GLU A 136 14.02 -3.68 6.66
CA GLU A 136 14.91 -3.35 7.78
C GLU A 136 14.14 -2.68 8.93
N ARG A 137 13.26 -1.74 8.62
CA ARG A 137 12.43 -1.03 9.62
C ARG A 137 11.49 -1.99 10.35
N VAL A 138 10.82 -2.88 9.62
CA VAL A 138 9.91 -3.88 10.20
C VAL A 138 10.67 -4.88 11.07
N THR A 139 11.80 -5.40 10.61
CA THR A 139 12.62 -6.36 11.38
C THR A 139 13.20 -5.74 12.63
N THR A 140 13.64 -4.48 12.58
CA THR A 140 14.15 -3.76 13.75
C THR A 140 13.04 -3.49 14.77
N SER A 141 11.85 -3.14 14.30
CA SER A 141 10.68 -2.94 15.16
C SER A 141 10.23 -4.24 15.82
N ALA A 142 10.21 -5.35 15.09
CA ALA A 142 9.88 -6.67 15.61
C ALA A 142 10.89 -7.10 16.71
N ARG A 143 12.20 -6.88 16.51
CA ARG A 143 13.22 -7.16 17.53
C ARG A 143 13.05 -6.33 18.80
N ARG A 144 12.54 -5.10 18.70
CA ARG A 144 12.24 -4.25 19.88
C ARG A 144 11.00 -4.68 20.63
N LEU A 145 10.07 -5.34 19.94
CA LEU A 145 8.81 -5.87 20.51
C LEU A 145 8.96 -7.27 21.08
N GLU A 146 10.05 -7.98 20.78
CA GLU A 146 10.39 -9.17 21.54
C GLU A 146 10.68 -8.72 22.97
N PRO A 147 9.83 -9.08 23.95
CA PRO A 147 10.09 -8.66 25.31
C PRO A 147 11.41 -9.30 25.73
N SER A 148 12.36 -8.48 26.15
CA SER A 148 13.50 -8.90 26.94
C SER A 148 13.05 -9.44 28.32
N ASN A 149 11.95 -10.17 28.36
CA ASN A 149 11.37 -10.80 29.54
C ASN A 149 11.93 -12.20 29.80
N ALA A 150 12.88 -12.66 28.97
CA ALA A 150 13.63 -13.86 29.32
C ALA A 150 14.63 -13.65 30.48
N SER A 151 14.81 -12.42 30.99
CA SER A 151 15.79 -12.13 32.04
C SER A 151 15.25 -11.50 33.32
N LYS A 152 13.94 -11.43 33.48
CA LYS A 152 13.34 -10.98 34.76
C LYS A 152 12.24 -11.92 35.24
N ILE A 153 12.52 -13.19 35.29
CA ILE A 153 11.88 -14.06 36.28
C ILE A 153 12.36 -13.53 37.61
N SER A 154 11.45 -12.92 38.38
CA SER A 154 11.77 -12.41 39.70
C SER A 154 12.32 -13.55 40.58
N GLU A 155 13.14 -13.25 41.57
CA GLU A 155 13.65 -14.30 42.49
C GLU A 155 12.53 -15.11 43.11
N ARG A 156 11.36 -14.50 43.35
CA ARG A 156 10.14 -15.18 43.82
C ARG A 156 9.59 -16.20 42.82
N GLU A 157 9.57 -15.89 41.53
CA GLU A 157 9.11 -16.82 40.48
C GLU A 157 10.09 -17.98 40.29
N ARG A 158 11.39 -17.74 40.47
CA ARG A 158 12.42 -18.81 40.50
C ARG A 158 12.26 -19.72 41.70
N GLU A 159 11.91 -19.19 42.85
CA GLU A 159 11.68 -19.94 44.05
C GLU A 159 10.44 -20.83 43.98
N VAL A 160 9.33 -20.29 43.39
CA VAL A 160 8.12 -21.08 43.09
C VAL A 160 8.39 -22.20 42.09
N LEU A 161 9.16 -21.94 41.04
CA LEU A 161 9.54 -22.98 40.08
C LEU A 161 10.43 -24.05 40.69
N ARG A 162 11.35 -23.71 41.63
CA ARG A 162 12.16 -24.69 42.34
C ARG A 162 11.31 -25.57 43.25
N LEU A 163 10.31 -25.02 43.91
CA LEU A 163 9.40 -25.78 44.78
C LEU A 163 8.49 -26.72 43.98
N LEU A 164 8.10 -26.36 42.76
CA LEU A 164 7.30 -27.22 41.89
C LEU A 164 8.07 -28.35 41.24
N VAL A 165 9.39 -28.23 41.12
CA VAL A 165 10.26 -29.29 40.54
C VAL A 165 10.82 -30.25 41.63
N ALA A 166 10.76 -29.88 42.91
CA ALA A 166 11.27 -30.66 44.04
C ALA A 166 10.17 -31.50 44.75
N GLY A 167 8.90 -31.44 44.29
CA GLY A 167 7.79 -32.29 44.74
C GLY A 167 7.46 -33.35 43.69
#